data_42ed4955bc23a0c4ab0b2ef24ed2308b
#
_entry.id   42ed4955bc23a0c4ab0b2ef24ed2308b
#
_cell.length_a   1.000
_cell.length_b   1.000
_cell.length_c   1.000
_cell.angle_alpha   90.00
_cell.angle_beta   90.00
_cell.angle_gamma   90.00
#
_symmetry.space_group_name_H-M   'P 1'
#
loop_
_entity.id
_entity.type
_entity.pdbx_description
1 polymer ?
#
loop_
_entity_poly.entity_id
_entity_poly.type
_entity_poly.pdbx_seq_one_letter_code
_entity_poly.pdbx_strand_id
1 'polypeptide(L)'
;MSAQHMFGDPSNSSSQPNPGPPSPTRSTHRADSISKHKLVQITSHNQYTSPRLTREILAPSPLEQFRTWFAEAQSPPNGLPAVAEPEATCISTSTAAGIPSARMVLLRGVDERGFVFFTNYTSRKSRELIANPHASMTFYWKEQARQIRVVGTVEKVEREESESYFATRPRGSQLGAWASQQSKEIGETTLQDRLDKFEKEFEGKEVDCPEHWGGWRIDPFEIEFWSGHTSRLHDRFRYLLQDNGEWKIDRLSP
;
A
#
# COMPACT_ATOMS: atom_id res chain seq x y z
N MET A 1 13.94 7.35 -15.47
CA MET A 1 15.14 6.85 -14.71
C MET A 1 15.02 5.34 -14.61
N SER A 2 16.03 4.62 -15.14
CA SER A 2 16.02 3.15 -15.22
C SER A 2 15.97 2.48 -13.84
N ALA A 3 15.20 1.40 -13.70
CA ALA A 3 15.21 0.54 -12.52
C ALA A 3 16.57 -0.11 -12.23
N GLN A 4 17.47 -0.14 -13.21
CA GLN A 4 18.82 -0.67 -13.05
C GLN A 4 19.74 0.19 -12.17
N HIS A 5 19.42 1.48 -11.98
CA HIS A 5 20.22 2.38 -11.14
C HIS A 5 19.85 2.29 -9.65
N MET A 6 18.82 1.53 -9.28
CA MET A 6 18.45 1.36 -7.87
C MET A 6 19.22 0.25 -7.14
N PHE A 7 19.87 -0.64 -7.88
CA PHE A 7 20.68 -1.73 -7.33
C PHE A 7 22.12 -1.56 -7.82
N GLY A 8 22.85 -0.63 -7.19
CA GLY A 8 24.24 -0.33 -7.54
C GLY A 8 25.15 -1.54 -7.38
N ASP A 9 25.98 -1.75 -8.40
CA ASP A 9 27.07 -2.71 -8.43
C ASP A 9 28.12 -2.33 -7.37
N PRO A 10 28.58 -3.25 -6.51
CA PRO A 10 29.51 -2.94 -5.40
C PRO A 10 31.00 -2.91 -5.79
N SER A 11 31.36 -2.36 -6.94
CA SER A 11 32.79 -2.23 -7.30
C SER A 11 33.18 -0.77 -7.55
N ASN A 12 33.93 -0.27 -6.57
CA ASN A 12 34.91 0.80 -6.68
C ASN A 12 34.47 2.26 -6.41
N SER A 13 34.69 2.70 -5.17
CA SER A 13 35.37 3.99 -4.91
C SER A 13 35.73 4.13 -3.43
N SER A 14 37.01 4.28 -3.15
CA SER A 14 37.58 4.64 -1.87
C SER A 14 37.27 6.11 -1.52
N SER A 15 36.25 6.33 -0.70
CA SER A 15 36.06 7.60 0.02
C SER A 15 35.66 7.28 1.47
N GLN A 16 36.41 7.87 2.41
CA GLN A 16 36.22 7.66 3.84
C GLN A 16 34.80 7.97 4.27
N PRO A 17 34.18 7.14 5.13
CA PRO A 17 32.83 7.40 5.60
C PRO A 17 32.83 8.56 6.58
N ASN A 18 31.97 9.54 6.31
CA ASN A 18 31.56 10.56 7.26
C ASN A 18 30.94 9.86 8.50
N PRO A 19 31.30 10.20 9.74
CA PRO A 19 30.72 9.57 10.91
C PRO A 19 29.24 9.92 10.98
N GLY A 20 28.39 8.92 10.79
CA GLY A 20 26.93 9.03 10.97
C GLY A 20 26.56 9.41 12.41
N PRO A 21 25.33 9.87 12.65
CA PRO A 21 24.87 10.21 13.99
C PRO A 21 25.01 9.02 14.93
N PRO A 22 25.33 9.25 16.22
CA PRO A 22 25.57 8.17 17.16
C PRO A 22 24.33 7.29 17.28
N SER A 23 24.53 6.00 17.14
CA SER A 23 23.50 4.99 17.41
C SER A 23 22.97 5.20 18.83
N PRO A 24 21.65 5.08 19.07
CA PRO A 24 21.11 5.17 20.40
C PRO A 24 21.77 4.08 21.27
N THR A 25 22.50 4.49 22.30
CA THR A 25 23.11 3.63 23.27
C THR A 25 22.03 2.77 23.92
N ARG A 26 22.05 1.49 23.57
CA ARG A 26 21.17 0.49 24.17
C ARG A 26 21.53 0.36 25.65
N SER A 27 20.68 0.92 26.52
CA SER A 27 20.81 0.80 27.96
C SER A 27 20.95 -0.69 28.35
N THR A 28 22.07 -1.04 28.98
CA THR A 28 22.41 -2.41 29.40
C THR A 28 21.72 -2.82 30.70
N HIS A 29 20.67 -2.14 31.13
CA HIS A 29 19.90 -2.50 32.31
C HIS A 29 18.59 -3.19 31.94
N ARG A 30 18.67 -4.43 31.45
CA ARG A 30 17.54 -5.37 31.46
C ARG A 30 17.99 -6.82 31.30
N ALA A 31 18.91 -7.26 32.16
CA ALA A 31 19.15 -8.67 32.40
C ALA A 31 18.64 -8.96 33.80
N ASP A 32 17.38 -9.37 33.93
CA ASP A 32 16.86 -10.24 34.97
C ASP A 32 15.33 -10.15 34.97
N SER A 33 14.78 -11.00 34.23
CA SER A 33 13.45 -11.62 34.22
C SER A 33 13.05 -11.90 32.76
N ILE A 34 13.78 -12.77 32.09
CA ILE A 34 13.23 -13.48 30.94
C ILE A 34 12.20 -14.43 31.51
N SER A 35 11.00 -13.94 31.77
CA SER A 35 9.82 -14.76 31.88
C SER A 35 9.89 -15.71 30.68
N LYS A 36 9.86 -17.03 30.95
CA LYS A 36 9.82 -18.06 29.90
C LYS A 36 8.49 -17.92 29.15
N HIS A 37 8.36 -16.89 28.33
CA HIS A 37 7.22 -16.75 27.46
C HIS A 37 7.27 -17.93 26.49
N LYS A 38 6.31 -18.83 26.68
CA LYS A 38 6.17 -19.99 25.80
C LYS A 38 6.00 -19.47 24.39
N LEU A 39 6.93 -19.83 23.50
CA LEU A 39 6.86 -19.48 22.08
C LEU A 39 5.52 -19.95 21.52
N VAL A 40 4.75 -19.04 20.93
CA VAL A 40 3.54 -19.41 20.20
C VAL A 40 3.99 -20.08 18.91
N GLN A 41 3.78 -21.39 18.81
CA GLN A 41 4.06 -22.16 17.60
C GLN A 41 2.83 -22.19 16.71
N ILE A 42 3.01 -21.79 15.45
CA ILE A 42 1.97 -21.86 14.42
C ILE A 42 2.26 -23.08 13.55
N THR A 43 1.42 -24.10 13.66
CA THR A 43 1.59 -25.40 12.98
C THR A 43 0.61 -25.60 11.83
N SER A 44 -0.29 -24.63 11.59
CA SER A 44 -1.23 -24.69 10.47
C SER A 44 -0.52 -24.47 9.13
N HIS A 45 -0.76 -25.34 8.18
CA HIS A 45 -0.26 -25.24 6.82
C HIS A 45 -1.43 -25.17 5.84
N ASN A 46 -1.69 -23.99 5.27
CA ASN A 46 -2.70 -23.84 4.23
C ASN A 46 -2.23 -24.50 2.93
N GLN A 47 -3.12 -25.27 2.31
CA GLN A 47 -2.94 -25.75 0.95
C GLN A 47 -3.81 -24.88 0.02
N TYR A 48 -3.20 -24.33 -1.00
CA TYR A 48 -3.87 -23.49 -1.98
C TYR A 48 -4.22 -24.31 -3.23
N THR A 49 -5.37 -24.02 -3.83
CA THR A 49 -5.88 -24.75 -5.02
C THR A 49 -6.40 -23.78 -6.09
N SER A 50 -5.68 -22.70 -6.33
CA SER A 50 -6.07 -21.74 -7.37
C SER A 50 -5.82 -22.28 -8.78
N PRO A 51 -6.52 -21.74 -9.79
CA PRO A 51 -6.16 -21.96 -11.18
C PRO A 51 -4.70 -21.59 -11.46
N ARG A 52 -4.04 -22.34 -12.36
CA ARG A 52 -2.65 -22.05 -12.74
C ARG A 52 -2.58 -20.71 -13.45
N LEU A 53 -1.57 -19.94 -13.08
CA LEU A 53 -1.20 -18.73 -13.78
C LEU A 53 -0.05 -19.06 -14.75
N THR A 54 -0.29 -18.86 -16.04
CA THR A 54 0.70 -19.14 -17.09
C THR A 54 0.97 -17.89 -17.93
N ARG A 55 2.07 -17.89 -18.67
CA ARG A 55 2.46 -16.75 -19.51
C ARG A 55 1.40 -16.39 -20.56
N GLU A 56 0.73 -17.41 -21.10
CA GLU A 56 -0.23 -17.31 -22.21
C GLU A 56 -1.53 -16.61 -21.81
N ILE A 57 -1.90 -16.69 -20.52
CA ILE A 57 -3.14 -16.06 -20.03
C ILE A 57 -2.91 -14.69 -19.39
N LEU A 58 -1.67 -14.24 -19.33
CA LEU A 58 -1.35 -12.90 -18.81
C LEU A 58 -1.66 -11.83 -19.84
N ALA A 59 -2.29 -10.74 -19.39
CA ALA A 59 -2.46 -9.56 -20.21
C ALA A 59 -1.10 -8.91 -20.55
N PRO A 60 -0.97 -8.23 -21.68
CA PRO A 60 0.25 -7.49 -22.03
C PRO A 60 0.57 -6.38 -21.03
N SER A 61 -0.46 -5.71 -20.52
CA SER A 61 -0.35 -4.65 -19.52
C SER A 61 -0.64 -5.16 -18.11
N PRO A 62 0.19 -4.83 -17.10
CA PRO A 62 -0.08 -5.22 -15.72
C PRO A 62 -1.33 -4.53 -15.15
N LEU A 63 -1.71 -3.34 -15.65
CA LEU A 63 -2.94 -2.66 -15.24
C LEU A 63 -4.19 -3.36 -15.77
N GLU A 64 -4.13 -3.90 -17.00
CA GLU A 64 -5.19 -4.74 -17.54
C GLU A 64 -5.29 -6.06 -16.77
N GLN A 65 -4.16 -6.70 -16.46
CA GLN A 65 -4.13 -7.90 -15.65
C GLN A 65 -4.73 -7.66 -14.25
N PHE A 66 -4.41 -6.52 -13.65
CA PHE A 66 -5.01 -6.12 -12.37
C PHE A 66 -6.53 -5.94 -12.49
N ARG A 67 -7.00 -5.18 -13.50
CA ARG A 67 -8.44 -4.94 -13.72
C ARG A 67 -9.21 -6.26 -13.91
N THR A 68 -8.64 -7.20 -14.67
CA THR A 68 -9.21 -8.53 -14.85
C THR A 68 -9.34 -9.27 -13.52
N TRP A 69 -8.27 -9.36 -12.75
CA TRP A 69 -8.30 -10.05 -11.47
C TRP A 69 -9.19 -9.35 -10.44
N PHE A 70 -9.24 -8.03 -10.48
CA PHE A 70 -10.11 -7.25 -9.58
C PHE A 70 -11.59 -7.47 -9.90
N ALA A 71 -11.96 -7.51 -11.18
CA ALA A 71 -13.32 -7.85 -11.62
C ALA A 71 -13.70 -9.29 -11.19
N GLU A 72 -12.79 -10.24 -11.34
CA GLU A 72 -12.99 -11.61 -10.87
C GLU A 72 -13.09 -11.70 -9.34
N ALA A 73 -12.42 -10.84 -8.61
CA ALA A 73 -12.52 -10.78 -7.15
C ALA A 73 -13.91 -10.27 -6.70
N GLN A 74 -14.49 -9.31 -7.43
CA GLN A 74 -15.82 -8.76 -7.17
C GLN A 74 -16.95 -9.67 -7.66
N SER A 75 -16.79 -10.24 -8.85
CA SER A 75 -17.79 -11.06 -9.52
C SER A 75 -17.13 -12.31 -10.13
N PRO A 76 -16.85 -13.31 -9.31
CA PRO A 76 -16.04 -14.44 -9.72
C PRO A 76 -16.70 -15.31 -10.77
N PRO A 77 -15.98 -15.68 -11.84
CA PRO A 77 -16.46 -16.66 -12.81
C PRO A 77 -16.33 -18.08 -12.25
N ASN A 78 -17.24 -18.97 -12.66
CA ASN A 78 -17.09 -20.42 -12.56
C ASN A 78 -16.60 -20.99 -11.22
N GLY A 79 -17.25 -20.60 -10.11
CA GLY A 79 -17.03 -21.23 -8.80
C GLY A 79 -15.80 -20.74 -8.03
N LEU A 80 -15.09 -19.72 -8.50
CA LEU A 80 -14.17 -18.97 -7.64
C LEU A 80 -14.99 -18.26 -6.57
N PRO A 81 -14.51 -18.17 -5.33
CA PRO A 81 -15.18 -17.40 -4.28
C PRO A 81 -15.02 -15.89 -4.50
N ALA A 82 -16.05 -15.12 -4.15
CA ALA A 82 -15.96 -13.67 -4.10
C ALA A 82 -15.03 -13.24 -2.96
N VAL A 83 -14.32 -12.13 -3.16
CA VAL A 83 -13.50 -11.50 -2.13
C VAL A 83 -14.35 -10.46 -1.41
N ALA A 84 -14.35 -10.49 -0.08
CA ALA A 84 -15.22 -9.64 0.72
C ALA A 84 -14.92 -8.13 0.54
N GLU A 85 -13.63 -7.77 0.52
CA GLU A 85 -13.14 -6.39 0.38
C GLU A 85 -11.96 -6.35 -0.59
N PRO A 86 -12.18 -6.52 -1.92
CA PRO A 86 -11.09 -6.61 -2.89
C PRO A 86 -10.27 -5.34 -3.00
N GLU A 87 -10.84 -4.19 -2.64
CA GLU A 87 -10.16 -2.88 -2.62
C GLU A 87 -9.27 -2.67 -1.38
N ALA A 88 -9.40 -3.51 -0.34
CA ALA A 88 -8.56 -3.38 0.85
C ALA A 88 -7.11 -3.81 0.53
N THR A 89 -6.17 -2.92 0.83
CA THR A 89 -4.76 -3.15 0.49
C THR A 89 -3.82 -2.61 1.56
N CYS A 90 -2.71 -3.30 1.77
CA CYS A 90 -1.65 -2.87 2.66
C CYS A 90 -0.69 -1.95 1.89
N ILE A 91 -0.64 -0.66 2.26
CA ILE A 91 0.39 0.24 1.74
C ILE A 91 1.58 0.33 2.69
N SER A 92 2.77 0.12 2.15
CA SER A 92 4.05 0.27 2.83
C SER A 92 4.75 1.53 2.34
N THR A 93 5.23 2.32 3.29
CA THR A 93 5.97 3.56 3.06
C THR A 93 7.22 3.54 3.93
N SER A 94 8.20 4.38 3.65
CA SER A 94 9.39 4.48 4.48
C SER A 94 9.82 5.92 4.69
N THR A 95 10.52 6.16 5.79
CA THR A 95 11.19 7.45 6.03
C THR A 95 12.33 7.66 5.03
N ALA A 96 12.87 8.88 4.94
CA ALA A 96 14.07 9.14 4.17
C ALA A 96 15.28 8.27 4.60
N ALA A 97 15.30 7.82 5.87
CA ALA A 97 16.31 6.91 6.40
C ALA A 97 15.98 5.41 6.14
N GLY A 98 14.96 5.10 5.35
CA GLY A 98 14.60 3.73 4.99
C GLY A 98 13.83 2.96 6.07
N ILE A 99 13.36 3.59 7.15
CA ILE A 99 12.57 2.90 8.19
C ILE A 99 11.14 2.67 7.65
N PRO A 100 10.73 1.40 7.45
CA PRO A 100 9.43 1.10 6.85
C PRO A 100 8.29 1.21 7.87
N SER A 101 7.11 1.45 7.35
CA SER A 101 5.84 1.31 8.07
C SER A 101 4.73 0.86 7.11
N ALA A 102 3.74 0.14 7.63
CA ALA A 102 2.64 -0.40 6.83
C ALA A 102 1.29 -0.21 7.54
N ARG A 103 0.22 -0.07 6.76
CA ARG A 103 -1.18 0.02 7.21
C ARG A 103 -2.13 -0.31 6.07
N MET A 104 -3.38 -0.64 6.43
CA MET A 104 -4.43 -0.82 5.44
C MET A 104 -4.93 0.53 4.93
N VAL A 105 -5.21 0.59 3.64
CA VAL A 105 -5.95 1.65 2.95
C VAL A 105 -6.93 1.00 1.98
N LEU A 106 -7.82 1.80 1.41
CA LEU A 106 -8.73 1.32 0.37
C LEU A 106 -8.32 1.91 -0.99
N LEU A 107 -8.13 1.03 -1.97
CA LEU A 107 -7.99 1.44 -3.37
C LEU A 107 -9.28 2.14 -3.81
N ARG A 108 -9.16 3.26 -4.51
CA ARG A 108 -10.33 4.03 -4.97
C ARG A 108 -10.35 4.26 -6.47
N GLY A 109 -9.25 4.02 -7.14
CA GLY A 109 -9.18 4.08 -8.60
C GLY A 109 -7.96 3.38 -9.14
N VAL A 110 -8.08 2.89 -10.35
CA VAL A 110 -6.96 2.42 -11.19
C VAL A 110 -7.19 3.00 -12.58
N ASP A 111 -6.37 3.95 -12.93
CA ASP A 111 -6.36 4.56 -14.25
C ASP A 111 -5.17 4.05 -15.09
N GLU A 112 -4.82 4.73 -16.17
CA GLU A 112 -3.70 4.37 -17.03
C GLU A 112 -2.34 4.71 -16.42
N ARG A 113 -2.34 5.58 -15.39
CA ARG A 113 -1.15 6.03 -14.68
C ARG A 113 -0.88 5.23 -13.38
N GLY A 114 -1.86 4.46 -12.88
CA GLY A 114 -1.64 3.63 -11.72
C GLY A 114 -2.78 3.60 -10.70
N PHE A 115 -2.42 3.49 -9.41
CA PHE A 115 -3.33 3.13 -8.32
C PHE A 115 -3.57 4.33 -7.42
N VAL A 116 -4.84 4.70 -7.20
CA VAL A 116 -5.23 5.88 -6.43
C VAL A 116 -5.86 5.49 -5.10
N PHE A 117 -5.42 6.12 -4.03
CA PHE A 117 -6.02 6.06 -2.71
C PHE A 117 -6.07 7.44 -2.06
N PHE A 118 -7.02 7.66 -1.14
CA PHE A 118 -7.20 8.96 -0.49
C PHE A 118 -6.92 8.88 1.02
N THR A 119 -6.33 9.94 1.56
CA THR A 119 -5.92 9.97 2.97
C THR A 119 -5.68 11.41 3.44
N ASN A 120 -5.42 11.56 4.74
CA ASN A 120 -4.98 12.84 5.31
C ASN A 120 -3.49 13.09 4.97
N TYR A 121 -3.19 14.22 4.36
CA TYR A 121 -1.82 14.61 3.96
C TYR A 121 -0.88 14.88 5.14
N THR A 122 -1.42 15.14 6.35
CA THR A 122 -0.60 15.30 7.55
C THR A 122 -0.34 14.00 8.30
N SER A 123 -0.87 12.87 7.80
CA SER A 123 -0.68 11.55 8.41
C SER A 123 0.77 11.07 8.32
N ARG A 124 1.14 10.05 9.13
CA ARG A 124 2.48 9.45 9.08
C ARG A 124 2.84 8.98 7.67
N LYS A 125 1.94 8.25 7.00
CA LYS A 125 2.19 7.76 5.64
C LYS A 125 2.46 8.89 4.65
N SER A 126 1.68 9.97 4.71
CA SER A 126 1.84 11.09 3.80
C SER A 126 3.15 11.86 4.06
N ARG A 127 3.55 12.02 5.32
CA ARG A 127 4.87 12.59 5.64
C ARG A 127 6.02 11.74 5.10
N GLU A 128 5.89 10.41 5.20
CA GLU A 128 6.86 9.47 4.64
C GLU A 128 6.90 9.57 3.12
N LEU A 129 5.75 9.63 2.43
CA LEU A 129 5.65 9.77 0.97
C LEU A 129 6.21 11.11 0.45
N ILE A 130 6.05 12.20 1.21
CA ILE A 130 6.67 13.50 0.88
C ILE A 130 8.20 13.42 0.97
N ALA A 131 8.72 12.74 2.00
CA ALA A 131 10.16 12.63 2.24
C ALA A 131 10.84 11.54 1.38
N ASN A 132 10.10 10.50 1.00
CA ASN A 132 10.53 9.40 0.16
C ASN A 132 9.37 8.98 -0.76
N PRO A 133 9.35 9.45 -2.01
CA PRO A 133 8.22 9.28 -2.91
C PRO A 133 8.13 7.87 -3.52
N HIS A 134 8.31 6.83 -2.69
CA HIS A 134 8.16 5.44 -3.09
C HIS A 134 7.21 4.71 -2.16
N ALA A 135 6.39 3.84 -2.72
CA ALA A 135 5.49 2.98 -1.96
C ALA A 135 5.39 1.59 -2.56
N SER A 136 5.03 0.65 -1.70
CA SER A 136 4.53 -0.65 -2.15
C SER A 136 3.11 -0.85 -1.66
N MET A 137 2.24 -1.36 -2.53
CA MET A 137 0.86 -1.72 -2.23
C MET A 137 0.69 -3.23 -2.42
N THR A 138 0.09 -3.91 -1.43
CA THR A 138 -0.09 -5.36 -1.47
C THR A 138 -1.54 -5.72 -1.22
N PHE A 139 -2.16 -6.38 -2.20
CA PHE A 139 -3.47 -7.01 -2.08
C PHE A 139 -3.26 -8.48 -1.73
N TYR A 140 -4.06 -9.00 -0.81
CA TYR A 140 -4.11 -10.43 -0.50
C TYR A 140 -5.55 -10.91 -0.47
N TRP A 141 -5.96 -11.59 -1.52
CA TRP A 141 -7.28 -12.17 -1.69
C TRP A 141 -7.23 -13.64 -1.27
N LYS A 142 -7.42 -13.82 0.03
CA LYS A 142 -7.32 -15.14 0.68
C LYS A 142 -8.27 -16.16 0.04
N GLU A 143 -9.47 -15.74 -0.27
CA GLU A 143 -10.54 -16.58 -0.83
C GLU A 143 -10.13 -17.18 -2.17
N GLN A 144 -9.40 -16.44 -2.98
CA GLN A 144 -8.90 -16.86 -4.28
C GLN A 144 -7.44 -17.32 -4.26
N ALA A 145 -6.79 -17.32 -3.08
CA ALA A 145 -5.37 -17.59 -2.93
C ALA A 145 -4.51 -16.78 -3.92
N ARG A 146 -4.83 -15.50 -4.09
CA ARG A 146 -4.11 -14.56 -4.96
C ARG A 146 -3.49 -13.43 -4.16
N GLN A 147 -2.33 -12.98 -4.60
CA GLN A 147 -1.67 -11.77 -4.10
C GLN A 147 -1.21 -10.92 -5.27
N ILE A 148 -1.35 -9.61 -5.13
CA ILE A 148 -0.80 -8.65 -6.09
C ILE A 148 0.08 -7.69 -5.29
N ARG A 149 1.31 -7.47 -5.75
CA ARG A 149 2.23 -6.51 -5.17
C ARG A 149 2.58 -5.46 -6.22
N VAL A 150 2.37 -4.20 -5.87
CA VAL A 150 2.68 -3.03 -6.70
C VAL A 150 3.81 -2.27 -6.04
N VAL A 151 4.82 -1.88 -6.78
CA VAL A 151 5.90 -0.98 -6.34
C VAL A 151 5.99 0.16 -7.34
N GLY A 152 6.04 1.39 -6.84
CA GLY A 152 6.05 2.57 -7.71
C GLY A 152 6.50 3.84 -7.03
N THR A 153 6.65 4.87 -7.83
CA THR A 153 6.76 6.25 -7.37
C THR A 153 5.39 6.79 -7.00
N VAL A 154 5.34 7.80 -6.13
CA VAL A 154 4.07 8.39 -5.72
C VAL A 154 4.03 9.87 -6.00
N GLU A 155 2.86 10.33 -6.38
CA GLU A 155 2.53 11.74 -6.53
C GLU A 155 1.17 12.05 -5.91
N LYS A 156 0.93 13.31 -5.57
CA LYS A 156 -0.44 13.73 -5.24
C LYS A 156 -1.27 13.77 -6.51
N VAL A 157 -2.52 13.35 -6.43
CA VAL A 157 -3.49 13.62 -7.50
C VAL A 157 -3.85 15.11 -7.52
N GLU A 158 -4.40 15.57 -8.64
CA GLU A 158 -4.87 16.95 -8.76
C GLU A 158 -5.93 17.28 -7.71
N ARG A 159 -5.99 18.55 -7.35
CA ARG A 159 -6.92 19.00 -6.29
C ARG A 159 -8.37 18.73 -6.64
N GLU A 160 -8.73 18.97 -7.88
CA GLU A 160 -10.06 18.75 -8.45
C GLU A 160 -10.47 17.27 -8.37
N GLU A 161 -9.54 16.34 -8.57
CA GLU A 161 -9.80 14.90 -8.42
C GLU A 161 -10.10 14.56 -6.95
N SER A 162 -9.35 15.16 -6.02
CA SER A 162 -9.57 14.98 -4.59
C SER A 162 -10.92 15.53 -4.14
N GLU A 163 -11.30 16.72 -4.61
CA GLU A 163 -12.59 17.36 -4.30
C GLU A 163 -13.76 16.59 -4.87
N SER A 164 -13.65 16.17 -6.13
CA SER A 164 -14.67 15.36 -6.81
C SER A 164 -14.92 14.05 -6.07
N TYR A 165 -13.88 13.34 -5.69
CA TYR A 165 -14.04 12.11 -4.89
C TYR A 165 -14.56 12.42 -3.47
N PHE A 166 -14.10 13.50 -2.82
CA PHE A 166 -14.55 13.88 -1.49
C PHE A 166 -16.06 14.13 -1.46
N ALA A 167 -16.59 14.80 -2.47
CA ALA A 167 -18.02 15.08 -2.59
C ALA A 167 -18.90 13.82 -2.66
N THR A 168 -18.38 12.71 -3.19
CA THR A 168 -19.10 11.43 -3.25
C THR A 168 -19.16 10.68 -1.92
N ARG A 169 -18.37 11.08 -0.93
CA ARG A 169 -18.28 10.38 0.35
C ARG A 169 -19.53 10.64 1.21
N PRO A 170 -19.97 9.66 2.02
CA PRO A 170 -20.99 9.89 3.02
C PRO A 170 -20.64 11.09 3.93
N ARG A 171 -21.63 11.92 4.26
CA ARG A 171 -21.43 13.14 5.07
C ARG A 171 -20.64 12.89 6.37
N GLY A 172 -20.92 11.82 7.10
CA GLY A 172 -20.17 11.46 8.31
C GLY A 172 -18.68 11.20 8.03
N SER A 173 -18.33 10.65 6.85
CA SER A 173 -16.95 10.46 6.43
C SER A 173 -16.29 11.77 6.01
N GLN A 174 -17.03 12.72 5.45
CA GLN A 174 -16.55 14.07 5.15
C GLN A 174 -16.23 14.83 6.44
N LEU A 175 -17.13 14.85 7.39
CA LEU A 175 -16.93 15.47 8.72
C LEU A 175 -15.79 14.81 9.50
N GLY A 176 -15.69 13.47 9.43
CA GLY A 176 -14.56 12.74 10.01
C GLY A 176 -13.20 13.13 9.45
N ALA A 177 -13.12 13.53 8.18
CA ALA A 177 -11.88 14.03 7.59
C ALA A 177 -11.44 15.38 8.17
N TRP A 178 -12.37 16.24 8.53
CA TRP A 178 -12.12 17.50 9.25
C TRP A 178 -11.75 17.26 10.72
N ALA A 179 -12.45 16.36 11.40
CA ALA A 179 -12.22 16.07 12.81
C ALA A 179 -10.90 15.36 13.09
N SER A 180 -10.45 14.51 12.16
CA SER A 180 -9.28 13.65 12.36
C SER A 180 -7.98 14.35 12.00
N GLN A 181 -7.09 14.52 12.97
CA GLN A 181 -5.66 14.79 12.74
C GLN A 181 -4.90 13.46 12.68
N GLN A 182 -5.06 12.72 11.62
CA GLN A 182 -4.59 11.34 11.49
C GLN A 182 -3.11 11.16 11.89
N SER A 183 -2.82 10.17 12.72
CA SER A 183 -1.47 9.83 13.24
C SER A 183 -0.85 10.86 14.18
N LYS A 184 -1.64 11.77 14.75
CA LYS A 184 -1.23 12.62 15.86
C LYS A 184 -1.80 12.11 17.17
N GLU A 185 -1.08 12.37 18.25
CA GLU A 185 -1.59 12.10 19.60
C GLU A 185 -2.84 12.94 19.86
N ILE A 186 -3.82 12.31 20.48
CA ILE A 186 -5.04 12.97 20.94
C ILE A 186 -4.87 13.20 22.44
N GLY A 187 -4.91 14.47 22.87
CA GLY A 187 -4.92 14.81 24.29
C GLY A 187 -6.26 14.47 24.95
N GLU A 188 -6.69 15.28 25.91
CA GLU A 188 -7.96 15.06 26.65
C GLU A 188 -9.21 15.23 25.78
N THR A 189 -9.11 15.99 24.67
CA THR A 189 -10.22 16.17 23.71
C THR A 189 -10.48 14.88 22.97
N THR A 190 -11.70 14.37 23.00
CA THR A 190 -12.06 13.15 22.28
C THR A 190 -12.23 13.42 20.78
N LEU A 191 -12.17 12.37 19.98
CA LEU A 191 -12.48 12.47 18.55
C LEU A 191 -13.96 12.88 18.34
N GLN A 192 -14.85 12.46 19.24
CA GLN A 192 -16.27 12.82 19.23
C GLN A 192 -16.46 14.34 19.44
N ASP A 193 -15.80 14.95 20.41
CA ASP A 193 -15.89 16.40 20.63
C ASP A 193 -15.49 17.21 19.39
N ARG A 194 -14.47 16.72 18.66
CA ARG A 194 -14.05 17.34 17.40
C ARG A 194 -15.08 17.15 16.30
N LEU A 195 -15.69 15.97 16.21
CA LEU A 195 -16.74 15.69 15.25
C LEU A 195 -17.95 16.59 15.50
N ASP A 196 -18.44 16.68 16.75
CA ASP A 196 -19.57 17.51 17.16
C ASP A 196 -19.35 19.01 16.83
N LYS A 197 -18.09 19.47 16.95
CA LYS A 197 -17.72 20.83 16.54
C LYS A 197 -17.95 21.04 15.04
N PHE A 198 -17.46 20.13 14.20
CA PHE A 198 -17.59 20.27 12.75
C PHE A 198 -19.01 19.98 12.27
N GLU A 199 -19.78 19.12 12.94
CA GLU A 199 -21.21 18.96 12.69
C GLU A 199 -21.98 20.29 12.85
N LYS A 200 -21.70 21.04 13.91
CA LYS A 200 -22.29 22.38 14.14
C LYS A 200 -21.80 23.41 13.11
N GLU A 201 -20.51 23.38 12.76
CA GLU A 201 -19.90 24.34 11.82
C GLU A 201 -20.48 24.19 10.40
N PHE A 202 -20.75 22.95 9.99
CA PHE A 202 -21.30 22.62 8.68
C PHE A 202 -22.82 22.37 8.71
N GLU A 203 -23.53 22.71 9.79
CA GLU A 203 -24.97 22.53 9.89
C GLU A 203 -25.68 23.29 8.74
N GLY A 204 -26.49 22.57 7.96
CA GLY A 204 -27.20 23.12 6.81
C GLY A 204 -26.34 23.53 5.62
N LYS A 205 -25.02 23.20 5.63
CA LYS A 205 -24.07 23.52 4.55
C LYS A 205 -23.49 22.25 3.93
N GLU A 206 -22.95 22.37 2.73
CA GLU A 206 -22.07 21.36 2.15
C GLU A 206 -20.74 21.31 2.92
N VAL A 207 -20.11 20.14 2.92
CA VAL A 207 -18.82 19.92 3.57
C VAL A 207 -17.74 19.94 2.51
N ASP A 208 -16.99 21.03 2.46
CA ASP A 208 -15.86 21.16 1.53
C ASP A 208 -14.74 20.19 1.84
N CYS A 209 -13.97 19.83 0.79
CA CYS A 209 -12.79 19.01 0.95
C CYS A 209 -11.67 19.80 1.65
N PRO A 210 -11.21 19.38 2.85
CA PRO A 210 -10.16 20.13 3.54
C PRO A 210 -8.82 20.05 2.80
N GLU A 211 -8.02 21.10 2.85
CA GLU A 211 -6.70 21.17 2.19
C GLU A 211 -5.74 20.06 2.63
N HIS A 212 -5.88 19.62 3.88
CA HIS A 212 -5.05 18.55 4.44
C HIS A 212 -5.50 17.14 4.06
N TRP A 213 -6.45 16.99 3.14
CA TRP A 213 -6.97 15.70 2.69
C TRP A 213 -7.00 15.61 1.17
N GLY A 214 -6.64 14.44 0.64
CA GLY A 214 -6.67 14.21 -0.81
C GLY A 214 -6.05 12.87 -1.20
N GLY A 215 -5.85 12.71 -2.50
CA GLY A 215 -5.39 11.48 -3.11
C GLY A 215 -3.89 11.42 -3.31
N TRP A 216 -3.38 10.20 -3.28
CA TRP A 216 -2.06 9.81 -3.76
C TRP A 216 -2.22 8.80 -4.87
N ARG A 217 -1.43 8.93 -5.95
CA ARG A 217 -1.29 7.95 -7.02
C ARG A 217 0.03 7.24 -6.87
N ILE A 218 0.04 5.91 -7.00
CA ILE A 218 1.25 5.12 -7.19
C ILE A 218 1.37 4.87 -8.68
N ASP A 219 2.40 5.45 -9.31
CA ASP A 219 2.81 5.18 -10.68
C ASP A 219 3.75 3.97 -10.66
N PRO A 220 3.30 2.79 -11.12
CA PRO A 220 4.02 1.55 -10.91
C PRO A 220 5.17 1.38 -11.89
N PHE A 221 6.31 0.93 -11.39
CA PHE A 221 7.40 0.40 -12.21
C PHE A 221 7.62 -1.11 -12.04
N GLU A 222 6.99 -1.72 -11.02
CA GLU A 222 6.98 -3.17 -10.82
C GLU A 222 5.60 -3.62 -10.31
N ILE A 223 5.02 -4.65 -10.95
CA ILE A 223 3.82 -5.33 -10.44
C ILE A 223 4.05 -6.84 -10.49
N GLU A 224 3.81 -7.52 -9.38
CA GLU A 224 3.89 -8.98 -9.28
C GLU A 224 2.50 -9.58 -9.01
N PHE A 225 2.16 -10.59 -9.79
CA PHE A 225 0.97 -11.44 -9.61
C PHE A 225 1.42 -12.80 -9.09
N TRP A 226 0.85 -13.19 -7.95
CA TRP A 226 1.11 -14.45 -7.29
C TRP A 226 -0.18 -15.26 -7.19
N SER A 227 -0.11 -16.53 -7.54
CA SER A 227 -1.22 -17.50 -7.43
C SER A 227 -0.78 -18.70 -6.61
N GLY A 228 -1.55 -19.03 -5.56
CA GLY A 228 -1.22 -20.05 -4.59
C GLY A 228 -1.51 -21.46 -5.08
N HIS A 229 -0.54 -22.38 -4.89
CA HIS A 229 -0.70 -23.80 -5.21
C HIS A 229 -0.19 -24.70 -4.09
N THR A 230 -0.57 -25.97 -4.15
CA THR A 230 -0.11 -27.00 -3.22
C THR A 230 1.41 -27.12 -3.21
N SER A 231 1.95 -27.65 -2.11
CA SER A 231 3.38 -27.93 -1.97
C SER A 231 4.30 -26.71 -2.18
N ARG A 232 3.77 -25.48 -1.99
CA ARG A 232 4.46 -24.21 -2.23
C ARG A 232 4.95 -23.98 -3.67
N LEU A 233 4.42 -24.74 -4.64
CA LEU A 233 4.75 -24.56 -6.07
C LEU A 233 3.90 -23.46 -6.70
N HIS A 234 3.99 -22.27 -6.12
CA HIS A 234 3.21 -21.10 -6.52
C HIS A 234 3.62 -20.57 -7.88
N ASP A 235 2.67 -20.02 -8.63
CA ASP A 235 2.99 -19.26 -9.82
C ASP A 235 3.23 -17.81 -9.47
N ARG A 236 4.33 -17.24 -9.97
CA ARG A 236 4.70 -15.85 -9.75
C ARG A 236 5.15 -15.23 -11.06
N PHE A 237 4.50 -14.14 -11.46
CA PHE A 237 4.88 -13.36 -12.62
C PHE A 237 5.04 -11.90 -12.24
N ARG A 238 6.20 -11.36 -12.59
CA ARG A 238 6.54 -9.97 -12.36
C ARG A 238 6.57 -9.22 -13.69
N TYR A 239 5.86 -8.11 -13.73
CA TYR A 239 6.00 -7.08 -14.75
C TYR A 239 6.98 -6.03 -14.25
N LEU A 240 7.99 -5.73 -15.03
CA LEU A 240 9.01 -4.73 -14.74
C LEU A 240 9.05 -3.73 -15.90
N LEU A 241 8.80 -2.45 -15.59
CA LEU A 241 8.85 -1.37 -16.57
C LEU A 241 10.28 -1.16 -17.04
N GLN A 242 10.47 -1.12 -18.36
CA GLN A 242 11.77 -0.90 -18.99
C GLN A 242 11.94 0.56 -19.39
N ASP A 243 13.16 1.00 -19.69
CA ASP A 243 13.49 2.36 -20.11
C ASP A 243 12.75 2.81 -21.38
N ASN A 244 12.39 1.86 -22.24
CA ASN A 244 11.62 2.11 -23.46
C ASN A 244 10.10 2.22 -23.25
N GLY A 245 9.64 2.13 -21.97
CA GLY A 245 8.23 2.18 -21.60
C GLY A 245 7.48 0.85 -21.75
N GLU A 246 8.14 -0.22 -22.16
CA GLU A 246 7.53 -1.55 -22.28
C GLU A 246 7.61 -2.35 -20.97
N TRP A 247 6.65 -3.25 -20.78
CA TRP A 247 6.62 -4.15 -19.64
C TRP A 247 7.30 -5.49 -19.97
N LYS A 248 8.43 -5.75 -19.33
CA LYS A 248 9.04 -7.07 -19.33
C LYS A 248 8.35 -7.97 -18.33
N ILE A 249 7.97 -9.18 -18.74
CA ILE A 249 7.32 -10.16 -17.88
C ILE A 249 8.27 -11.31 -17.59
N ASP A 250 8.65 -11.45 -16.32
CA ASP A 250 9.49 -12.52 -15.81
C ASP A 250 8.68 -13.51 -14.96
N ARG A 251 8.95 -14.81 -15.08
CA ARG A 251 8.48 -15.81 -14.13
C ARG A 251 9.47 -15.93 -12.98
N LEU A 252 8.97 -15.82 -11.75
CA LEU A 252 9.81 -15.90 -10.54
C LEU A 252 9.67 -17.28 -9.89
N SER A 253 10.74 -17.75 -9.25
CA SER A 253 10.67 -18.91 -8.34
C SER A 253 9.86 -18.58 -7.11
N PRO A 254 9.02 -19.53 -6.62
CA PRO A 254 8.24 -19.36 -5.39
C PRO A 254 9.10 -19.27 -4.13
#